data_0a311f923e7b1de038b790bd7259ebd5
#
_entry.id   0a311f923e7b1de038b790bd7259ebd5
#
_cell.length_a   1.000
_cell.length_b   1.000
_cell.length_c   1.000
_cell.angle_alpha   90.00
_cell.angle_beta   90.00
_cell.angle_gamma   90.00
#
_symmetry.space_group_name_H-M   'P 1'
#
loop_
_entity.id
_entity.type
_entity.pdbx_description
1 polymer ?
#
loop_
_entity_poly.entity_id
_entity_poly.type
_entity_poly.pdbx_seq_one_letter_code
_entity_poly.pdbx_strand_id
1 'polypeptide(L)'
;MTSSERYRLEKWLRESDNVVFISGKGFSAAAGFPDYRAMDEGFLETYKYPPDEILSKVFLQRYPFYFYKYYRERILAPVLEAKPGPAHQFLADLEAAGKLRAIVTVNIDGIHQEAGSREVLELHGSVMRSWCAKCEKFLDFFYIVDSPTPIAYCNVDMCGDFVRPAIVMREEPYDFALIERAMQLVREADVLLL
;
A
#
# COMPACT_ATOMS: atom_id res chain seq x y z
N MET A 1 12.13 14.17 19.90
CA MET A 1 12.44 15.44 19.19
C MET A 1 12.61 16.54 20.22
N THR A 2 13.73 17.26 20.21
CA THR A 2 14.02 18.39 21.09
C THR A 2 13.24 19.63 20.63
N SER A 3 13.08 20.64 21.53
CA SER A 3 12.44 21.91 21.16
C SER A 3 13.14 22.63 19.99
N SER A 4 14.48 22.50 19.88
CA SER A 4 15.27 23.08 18.78
C SER A 4 15.01 22.37 17.44
N GLU A 5 14.88 21.02 17.45
CA GLU A 5 14.57 20.24 16.25
C GLU A 5 13.15 20.53 15.75
N ARG A 6 12.21 20.63 16.68
CA ARG A 6 10.82 21.00 16.37
C ARG A 6 10.76 22.39 15.71
N TYR A 7 11.42 23.38 16.29
CA TYR A 7 11.46 24.75 15.75
C TYR A 7 12.04 24.77 14.33
N ARG A 8 13.14 24.01 14.07
CA ARG A 8 13.74 23.92 12.73
C ARG A 8 12.80 23.27 11.73
N LEU A 9 12.14 22.17 12.10
CA LEU A 9 11.16 21.50 11.25
C LEU A 9 9.99 22.43 10.89
N GLU A 10 9.39 23.09 11.89
CA GLU A 10 8.32 24.06 11.68
C GLU A 10 8.75 25.23 10.76
N LYS A 11 10.00 25.69 10.91
CA LYS A 11 10.57 26.73 10.03
C LYS A 11 10.69 26.23 8.60
N TRP A 12 11.28 25.06 8.37
CA TRP A 12 11.44 24.49 7.03
C TRP A 12 10.11 24.26 6.34
N LEU A 13 9.12 23.69 7.03
CA LEU A 13 7.78 23.48 6.47
C LEU A 13 7.06 24.80 6.14
N ARG A 14 7.30 25.85 6.92
CA ARG A 14 6.72 27.18 6.68
C ARG A 14 7.34 27.86 5.44
N GLU A 15 8.64 27.74 5.29
CA GLU A 15 9.42 28.43 4.24
C GLU A 15 9.45 27.65 2.91
N SER A 16 9.08 26.35 2.92
CA SER A 16 9.05 25.50 1.73
C SER A 16 7.65 25.43 1.13
N ASP A 17 7.58 25.34 -0.19
CA ASP A 17 6.37 25.07 -0.96
C ASP A 17 6.47 23.76 -1.77
N ASN A 18 7.57 23.00 -1.57
CA ASN A 18 7.81 21.75 -2.27
C ASN A 18 8.34 20.68 -1.29
N VAL A 19 7.47 20.23 -0.38
CA VAL A 19 7.76 19.14 0.56
C VAL A 19 7.40 17.81 -0.07
N VAL A 20 8.27 16.81 0.02
CA VAL A 20 7.97 15.42 -0.35
C VAL A 20 8.12 14.54 0.90
N PHE A 21 7.17 13.66 1.13
CA PHE A 21 7.22 12.68 2.20
C PHE A 21 7.46 11.28 1.66
N ILE A 22 8.43 10.55 2.23
CA ILE A 22 8.66 9.13 1.92
C ILE A 22 8.14 8.28 3.07
N SER A 23 7.18 7.42 2.77
CA SER A 23 6.46 6.59 3.74
C SER A 23 6.83 5.11 3.60
N GLY A 24 6.93 4.43 4.73
CA GLY A 24 7.17 2.99 4.81
C GLY A 24 6.34 2.32 5.90
N LYS A 25 6.58 1.03 6.14
CA LYS A 25 5.78 0.17 7.03
C LYS A 25 5.58 0.71 8.45
N GLY A 26 6.55 1.47 8.98
CA GLY A 26 6.43 2.08 10.31
C GLY A 26 5.29 3.09 10.42
N PHE A 27 4.98 3.78 9.31
CA PHE A 27 3.89 4.74 9.26
C PHE A 27 2.52 4.05 9.26
N SER A 28 2.37 2.95 8.50
CA SER A 28 1.17 2.10 8.52
C SER A 28 0.96 1.40 9.86
N ALA A 29 2.04 0.95 10.51
CA ALA A 29 1.97 0.32 11.83
C ALA A 29 1.39 1.27 12.89
N ALA A 30 1.73 2.56 12.82
CA ALA A 30 1.16 3.60 13.68
C ALA A 30 -0.35 3.82 13.46
N ALA A 31 -0.88 3.39 12.31
CA ALA A 31 -2.32 3.44 11.97
C ALA A 31 -3.06 2.11 12.26
N GLY A 32 -2.37 1.12 12.83
CA GLY A 32 -2.95 -0.18 13.15
C GLY A 32 -2.79 -1.24 12.06
N PHE A 33 -2.11 -0.94 10.94
CA PHE A 33 -1.81 -1.93 9.91
C PHE A 33 -0.46 -2.61 10.22
N PRO A 34 -0.46 -3.90 10.63
CA PRO A 34 0.75 -4.59 11.03
C PRO A 34 1.67 -4.92 9.85
N ASP A 35 2.92 -5.29 10.15
CA ASP A 35 3.81 -5.85 9.14
C ASP A 35 3.30 -7.24 8.71
N TYR A 36 2.59 -7.28 7.59
CA TYR A 36 2.02 -8.51 7.05
C TYR A 36 3.07 -9.55 6.60
N ARG A 37 4.34 -9.15 6.46
CA ARG A 37 5.47 -10.07 6.20
C ARG A 37 6.11 -10.62 7.48
N ALA A 38 5.70 -10.16 8.65
CA ALA A 38 6.21 -10.69 9.90
C ALA A 38 5.84 -12.18 10.06
N MET A 39 6.82 -12.97 10.44
CA MET A 39 6.65 -14.40 10.77
C MET A 39 6.66 -14.54 12.29
N ASP A 40 5.46 -14.54 12.86
CA ASP A 40 5.21 -14.81 14.28
C ASP A 40 5.28 -16.32 14.59
N GLU A 41 5.23 -16.66 15.87
CA GLU A 41 5.21 -18.05 16.32
C GLU A 41 4.00 -18.79 15.71
N GLY A 42 4.22 -19.99 15.19
CA GLY A 42 3.18 -20.78 14.52
C GLY A 42 2.85 -20.35 13.09
N PHE A 43 3.59 -19.37 12.52
CA PHE A 43 3.30 -18.89 11.17
C PHE A 43 3.37 -20.01 10.12
N LEU A 44 4.45 -20.82 10.12
CA LEU A 44 4.63 -21.87 9.13
C LEU A 44 3.67 -23.05 9.32
N GLU A 45 3.21 -23.31 10.55
CA GLU A 45 2.15 -24.29 10.82
C GLU A 45 0.82 -23.85 10.18
N THR A 46 0.54 -22.55 10.21
CA THR A 46 -0.71 -21.98 9.70
C THR A 46 -0.70 -21.82 8.18
N TYR A 47 0.38 -21.26 7.62
CA TYR A 47 0.43 -20.87 6.20
C TYR A 47 1.32 -21.78 5.35
N LYS A 48 2.16 -22.62 5.94
CA LYS A 48 3.09 -23.60 5.33
C LYS A 48 4.23 -23.00 4.50
N TYR A 49 4.15 -21.75 4.07
CA TYR A 49 5.10 -21.08 3.21
C TYR A 49 5.41 -19.67 3.74
N PRO A 50 6.62 -19.14 3.56
CA PRO A 50 6.96 -17.79 4.00
C PRO A 50 6.21 -16.72 3.19
N PRO A 51 6.01 -15.51 3.75
CA PRO A 51 5.25 -14.43 3.11
C PRO A 51 5.73 -14.06 1.71
N ASP A 52 7.05 -14.00 1.49
CA ASP A 52 7.63 -13.63 0.19
C ASP A 52 7.41 -14.71 -0.89
N GLU A 53 7.22 -15.97 -0.49
CA GLU A 53 6.83 -17.02 -1.42
C GLU A 53 5.34 -16.94 -1.72
N ILE A 54 4.50 -16.77 -0.69
CA ILE A 54 3.04 -16.65 -0.85
C ILE A 54 2.70 -15.45 -1.75
N LEU A 55 3.36 -14.31 -1.54
CA LEU A 55 3.14 -13.08 -2.30
C LEU A 55 3.94 -13.05 -3.61
N SER A 56 3.93 -14.17 -4.34
CA SER A 56 4.51 -14.28 -5.68
C SER A 56 3.45 -14.61 -6.74
N LYS A 57 3.71 -14.17 -7.97
CA LYS A 57 2.84 -14.45 -9.11
C LYS A 57 2.70 -15.96 -9.34
N VAL A 58 3.82 -16.68 -9.26
CA VAL A 58 3.84 -18.14 -9.46
C VAL A 58 3.05 -18.85 -8.37
N PHE A 59 3.16 -18.42 -7.12
CA PHE A 59 2.43 -19.04 -6.02
C PHE A 59 0.92 -18.82 -6.15
N LEU A 60 0.48 -17.61 -6.50
CA LEU A 60 -0.94 -17.32 -6.74
C LEU A 60 -1.51 -18.25 -7.81
N GLN A 61 -0.79 -18.46 -8.91
CA GLN A 61 -1.24 -19.35 -9.99
C GLN A 61 -1.30 -20.83 -9.57
N ARG A 62 -0.33 -21.28 -8.76
CA ARG A 62 -0.19 -22.70 -8.40
C ARG A 62 -1.00 -23.09 -7.17
N TYR A 63 -1.11 -22.17 -6.22
CA TYR A 63 -1.75 -22.40 -4.91
C TYR A 63 -2.71 -21.26 -4.50
N PRO A 64 -3.71 -20.93 -5.33
CA PRO A 64 -4.57 -19.77 -5.10
C PRO A 64 -5.27 -19.81 -3.74
N PHE A 65 -5.68 -20.98 -3.26
CA PHE A 65 -6.31 -21.13 -1.95
C PHE A 65 -5.41 -20.64 -0.80
N TYR A 66 -4.15 -21.01 -0.79
CA TYR A 66 -3.19 -20.59 0.25
C TYR A 66 -2.86 -19.10 0.13
N PHE A 67 -2.73 -18.59 -1.10
CA PHE A 67 -2.56 -17.16 -1.34
C PHE A 67 -3.74 -16.37 -0.77
N TYR A 68 -4.97 -16.73 -1.10
CA TYR A 68 -6.15 -16.00 -0.66
C TYR A 68 -6.40 -16.13 0.84
N LYS A 69 -6.11 -17.28 1.45
CA LYS A 69 -6.16 -17.45 2.90
C LYS A 69 -5.25 -16.43 3.57
N TYR A 70 -3.97 -16.41 3.19
CA TYR A 70 -2.99 -15.47 3.72
C TYR A 70 -3.40 -14.01 3.44
N TYR A 71 -3.77 -13.70 2.21
CA TYR A 71 -4.13 -12.35 1.78
C TYR A 71 -5.32 -11.79 2.57
N ARG A 72 -6.35 -12.59 2.80
CA ARG A 72 -7.53 -12.21 3.60
C ARG A 72 -7.19 -12.01 5.07
N GLU A 73 -6.45 -12.93 5.67
CA GLU A 73 -6.18 -12.93 7.11
C GLU A 73 -5.09 -11.91 7.50
N ARG A 74 -4.03 -11.77 6.69
CA ARG A 74 -2.85 -10.96 7.06
C ARG A 74 -2.82 -9.57 6.40
N ILE A 75 -3.63 -9.36 5.37
CA ILE A 75 -3.64 -8.08 4.64
C ILE A 75 -5.03 -7.45 4.66
N LEU A 76 -6.07 -8.11 4.11
CA LEU A 76 -7.40 -7.50 3.99
C LEU A 76 -8.06 -7.22 5.34
N ALA A 77 -8.07 -8.18 6.26
CA ALA A 77 -8.68 -7.97 7.57
C ALA A 77 -8.01 -6.82 8.34
N PRO A 78 -6.67 -6.73 8.44
CA PRO A 78 -6.02 -5.57 9.05
C PRO A 78 -6.29 -4.24 8.33
N VAL A 79 -6.37 -4.21 6.99
CA VAL A 79 -6.70 -2.99 6.24
C VAL A 79 -8.09 -2.46 6.58
N LEU A 80 -9.07 -3.36 6.77
CA LEU A 80 -10.43 -2.96 7.15
C LEU A 80 -10.52 -2.35 8.56
N GLU A 81 -9.59 -2.71 9.44
CA GLU A 81 -9.55 -2.23 10.83
C GLU A 81 -8.65 -0.99 11.00
N ALA A 82 -7.61 -0.85 10.18
CA ALA A 82 -6.67 0.26 10.24
C ALA A 82 -7.36 1.60 9.98
N LYS A 83 -6.92 2.65 10.68
CA LYS A 83 -7.47 4.00 10.53
C LYS A 83 -6.36 5.04 10.45
N PRO A 84 -6.54 6.09 9.64
CA PRO A 84 -5.60 7.19 9.59
C PRO A 84 -5.36 7.79 10.97
N GLY A 85 -4.10 7.87 11.37
CA GLY A 85 -3.70 8.55 12.59
C GLY A 85 -3.43 10.06 12.38
N PRO A 86 -3.12 10.80 13.46
CA PRO A 86 -2.85 12.25 13.39
C PRO A 86 -1.74 12.62 12.40
N ALA A 87 -0.74 11.76 12.22
CA ALA A 87 0.34 12.00 11.26
C ALA A 87 -0.13 11.90 9.80
N HIS A 88 -1.07 10.99 9.50
CA HIS A 88 -1.68 10.90 8.17
C HIS A 88 -2.52 12.15 7.88
N GLN A 89 -3.32 12.59 8.86
CA GLN A 89 -4.13 13.80 8.72
C GLN A 89 -3.25 15.03 8.52
N PHE A 90 -2.15 15.15 9.27
CA PHE A 90 -1.20 16.25 9.13
C PHE A 90 -0.62 16.33 7.69
N LEU A 91 -0.30 15.19 7.06
CA LEU A 91 0.18 15.18 5.67
C LEU A 91 -0.91 15.62 4.69
N ALA A 92 -2.14 15.17 4.88
CA ALA A 92 -3.28 15.60 4.07
C ALA A 92 -3.54 17.12 4.22
N ASP A 93 -3.44 17.65 5.42
CA ASP A 93 -3.58 19.09 5.71
C ASP A 93 -2.45 19.91 5.06
N LEU A 94 -1.19 19.39 5.09
CA LEU A 94 -0.05 20.02 4.39
C LEU A 94 -0.25 20.04 2.87
N GLU A 95 -0.81 18.97 2.29
CA GLU A 95 -1.14 18.92 0.87
C GLU A 95 -2.25 19.93 0.54
N ALA A 96 -3.31 19.97 1.34
CA ALA A 96 -4.41 20.94 1.18
C ALA A 96 -3.94 22.41 1.28
N ALA A 97 -2.91 22.66 2.11
CA ALA A 97 -2.26 23.96 2.24
C ALA A 97 -1.28 24.27 1.09
N GLY A 98 -1.11 23.37 0.11
CA GLY A 98 -0.20 23.54 -1.02
C GLY A 98 1.29 23.41 -0.67
N LYS A 99 1.61 22.84 0.50
CA LYS A 99 2.98 22.66 1.00
C LYS A 99 3.55 21.27 0.66
N LEU A 100 2.75 20.21 0.82
CA LEU A 100 3.14 18.87 0.45
C LEU A 100 2.87 18.62 -1.03
N ARG A 101 3.92 18.36 -1.79
CA ARG A 101 3.85 18.09 -3.23
C ARG A 101 3.43 16.67 -3.54
N ALA A 102 3.92 15.71 -2.78
CA ALA A 102 3.59 14.29 -2.94
C ALA A 102 3.99 13.46 -1.72
N ILE A 103 3.33 12.31 -1.61
CA ILE A 103 3.75 11.19 -0.75
C ILE A 103 4.27 10.09 -1.67
N VAL A 104 5.48 9.61 -1.43
CA VAL A 104 6.05 8.42 -2.08
C VAL A 104 6.01 7.28 -1.07
N THR A 105 5.34 6.19 -1.39
CA THR A 105 5.17 5.10 -0.43
C THR A 105 5.42 3.71 -1.03
N VAL A 106 5.96 2.81 -0.22
CA VAL A 106 5.99 1.37 -0.49
C VAL A 106 4.85 0.63 0.22
N ASN A 107 4.04 1.34 1.00
CA ASN A 107 2.86 0.78 1.64
C ASN A 107 1.75 0.54 0.61
N ILE A 108 0.92 -0.46 0.88
CA ILE A 108 -0.12 -0.94 -0.05
C ILE A 108 -1.54 -0.74 0.49
N ASP A 109 -1.68 -0.13 1.67
CA ASP A 109 -2.88 -0.12 2.51
C ASP A 109 -3.92 0.95 2.15
N GLY A 110 -3.54 2.00 1.43
CA GLY A 110 -4.43 3.10 1.05
C GLY A 110 -4.76 4.09 2.19
N ILE A 111 -4.10 4.00 3.35
CA ILE A 111 -4.41 4.82 4.53
C ILE A 111 -4.12 6.32 4.28
N HIS A 112 -3.13 6.66 3.47
CA HIS A 112 -2.86 8.04 3.08
C HIS A 112 -4.04 8.67 2.33
N GLN A 113 -4.62 7.92 1.38
CA GLN A 113 -5.78 8.36 0.62
C GLN A 113 -7.03 8.44 1.51
N GLU A 114 -7.21 7.50 2.44
CA GLU A 114 -8.30 7.54 3.43
C GLU A 114 -8.20 8.79 4.33
N ALA A 115 -6.99 9.26 4.64
CA ALA A 115 -6.75 10.52 5.36
C ALA A 115 -7.06 11.78 4.54
N GLY A 116 -7.22 11.65 3.22
CA GLY A 116 -7.49 12.76 2.31
C GLY A 116 -6.32 13.19 1.43
N SER A 117 -5.15 12.55 1.53
CA SER A 117 -4.03 12.80 0.62
C SER A 117 -4.37 12.34 -0.81
N ARG A 118 -4.01 13.15 -1.81
CA ARG A 118 -4.38 12.94 -3.23
C ARG A 118 -3.19 12.50 -4.08
N GLU A 119 -2.05 13.16 -3.90
CA GLU A 119 -0.84 12.87 -4.67
C GLU A 119 0.01 11.84 -3.92
N VAL A 120 -0.39 10.57 -4.05
CA VAL A 120 0.26 9.43 -3.39
C VAL A 120 0.80 8.46 -4.46
N LEU A 121 2.12 8.33 -4.52
CA LEU A 121 2.81 7.42 -5.42
C LEU A 121 3.05 6.08 -4.72
N GLU A 122 2.21 5.08 -5.02
CA GLU A 122 2.23 3.74 -4.41
C GLU A 122 3.18 2.81 -5.19
N LEU A 123 4.47 2.81 -4.87
CA LEU A 123 5.50 2.10 -5.63
C LEU A 123 5.33 0.57 -5.65
N HIS A 124 4.64 0.01 -4.65
CA HIS A 124 4.30 -1.42 -4.58
C HIS A 124 2.82 -1.69 -4.92
N GLY A 125 2.14 -0.73 -5.53
CA GLY A 125 0.72 -0.85 -5.84
C GLY A 125 -0.17 -0.69 -4.62
N SER A 126 -1.42 -1.19 -4.70
CA SER A 126 -2.43 -0.98 -3.66
C SER A 126 -3.39 -2.16 -3.55
N VAL A 127 -3.79 -2.50 -2.32
CA VAL A 127 -4.86 -3.47 -2.07
C VAL A 127 -6.25 -2.92 -2.41
N MET A 128 -6.38 -1.59 -2.51
CA MET A 128 -7.65 -0.92 -2.82
C MET A 128 -8.11 -1.13 -4.26
N ARG A 129 -7.26 -1.72 -5.09
CA ARG A 129 -7.53 -2.03 -6.50
C ARG A 129 -7.25 -3.49 -6.78
N SER A 130 -8.00 -4.06 -7.70
CA SER A 130 -7.84 -5.44 -8.16
C SER A 130 -8.15 -5.54 -9.65
N TRP A 131 -7.70 -6.59 -10.29
CA TRP A 131 -8.08 -6.94 -11.65
C TRP A 131 -8.08 -8.43 -11.89
N CYS A 132 -8.83 -8.83 -12.89
CA CYS A 132 -8.78 -10.20 -13.36
C CYS A 132 -7.41 -10.53 -13.94
N ALA A 133 -6.83 -11.67 -13.54
CA ALA A 133 -5.52 -12.11 -14.01
C ALA A 133 -5.47 -12.40 -15.52
N LYS A 134 -6.63 -12.62 -16.17
CA LYS A 134 -6.73 -13.00 -17.59
C LYS A 134 -7.29 -11.89 -18.48
N CYS A 135 -8.46 -11.33 -18.15
CA CYS A 135 -9.12 -10.34 -18.99
C CYS A 135 -8.85 -8.88 -18.56
N GLU A 136 -8.05 -8.68 -17.53
CA GLU A 136 -7.63 -7.37 -17.00
C GLU A 136 -8.78 -6.45 -16.58
N LYS A 137 -10.01 -6.99 -16.44
CA LYS A 137 -11.14 -6.21 -15.90
C LYS A 137 -10.75 -5.66 -14.56
N PHE A 138 -10.89 -4.35 -14.42
CA PHE A 138 -10.74 -3.66 -13.14
C PHE A 138 -11.87 -4.04 -12.19
N LEU A 139 -11.51 -4.26 -10.93
CA LEU A 139 -12.40 -4.59 -9.82
C LEU A 139 -11.91 -3.82 -8.59
N ASP A 140 -12.83 -3.37 -7.77
CA ASP A 140 -12.47 -2.66 -6.55
C ASP A 140 -12.05 -3.59 -5.41
N PHE A 141 -11.66 -2.99 -4.30
CA PHE A 141 -11.29 -3.69 -3.07
C PHE A 141 -12.39 -4.64 -2.57
N PHE A 142 -13.64 -4.16 -2.57
CA PHE A 142 -14.77 -4.91 -2.02
C PHE A 142 -15.10 -6.16 -2.82
N TYR A 143 -14.72 -6.21 -4.08
CA TYR A 143 -14.95 -7.41 -4.90
C TYR A 143 -14.25 -8.66 -4.32
N ILE A 144 -13.04 -8.50 -3.77
CA ILE A 144 -12.36 -9.62 -3.11
C ILE A 144 -12.89 -9.80 -1.68
N VAL A 145 -13.14 -8.71 -0.96
CA VAL A 145 -13.61 -8.75 0.44
C VAL A 145 -14.95 -9.49 0.53
N ASP A 146 -15.90 -9.10 -0.33
CA ASP A 146 -17.29 -9.59 -0.30
C ASP A 146 -17.49 -10.87 -1.11
N SER A 147 -16.43 -11.40 -1.72
CA SER A 147 -16.53 -12.65 -2.48
C SER A 147 -17.06 -13.80 -1.59
N PRO A 148 -18.13 -14.49 -2.01
CA PRO A 148 -18.73 -15.57 -1.23
C PRO A 148 -17.87 -16.84 -1.18
N THR A 149 -16.81 -16.89 -2.00
CA THR A 149 -15.87 -18.00 -2.09
C THR A 149 -14.51 -17.60 -1.57
N PRO A 150 -13.72 -18.55 -1.02
CA PRO A 150 -12.36 -18.25 -0.56
C PRO A 150 -11.49 -17.59 -1.62
N ILE A 151 -11.62 -18.01 -2.87
CA ILE A 151 -10.94 -17.45 -4.04
C ILE A 151 -11.92 -16.56 -4.79
N ALA A 152 -11.55 -15.30 -5.06
CA ALA A 152 -12.37 -14.41 -5.86
C ALA A 152 -12.16 -14.68 -7.36
N TYR A 153 -13.24 -15.02 -8.06
CA TYR A 153 -13.23 -15.28 -9.50
C TYR A 153 -13.84 -14.14 -10.29
N CYS A 154 -13.34 -13.93 -11.50
CA CYS A 154 -13.86 -12.93 -12.42
C CYS A 154 -15.29 -13.25 -12.84
N ASN A 155 -16.15 -12.25 -12.84
CA ASN A 155 -17.55 -12.34 -13.22
C ASN A 155 -17.84 -11.98 -14.71
N VAL A 156 -16.79 -11.88 -15.54
CA VAL A 156 -16.95 -11.73 -16.97
C VAL A 156 -17.32 -13.08 -17.57
N ASP A 157 -18.33 -13.12 -18.44
CA ASP A 157 -18.79 -14.33 -19.10
C ASP A 157 -17.63 -15.07 -19.78
N MET A 158 -17.55 -16.38 -19.56
CA MET A 158 -16.52 -17.28 -20.08
C MET A 158 -15.06 -16.93 -19.66
N CYS A 159 -14.86 -16.01 -18.73
CA CYS A 159 -13.54 -15.71 -18.20
C CYS A 159 -13.15 -16.64 -17.05
N GLY A 160 -13.86 -16.54 -15.93
CA GLY A 160 -13.75 -17.41 -14.76
C GLY A 160 -12.36 -17.52 -14.10
N ASP A 161 -11.42 -16.66 -14.47
CA ASP A 161 -10.08 -16.63 -13.86
C ASP A 161 -10.11 -15.87 -12.53
N PHE A 162 -9.06 -16.03 -11.71
CA PHE A 162 -9.07 -15.36 -10.40
C PHE A 162 -8.77 -13.86 -10.52
N VAL A 163 -9.32 -13.13 -9.56
CA VAL A 163 -9.12 -11.70 -9.38
C VAL A 163 -7.91 -11.50 -8.47
N ARG A 164 -6.89 -10.81 -8.92
CA ARG A 164 -5.69 -10.53 -8.16
C ARG A 164 -5.67 -9.10 -7.62
N PRO A 165 -5.09 -8.86 -6.42
CA PRO A 165 -4.86 -7.49 -5.96
C PRO A 165 -3.83 -6.77 -6.83
N ALA A 166 -3.96 -5.45 -6.90
CA ALA A 166 -3.07 -4.56 -7.64
C ALA A 166 -1.78 -4.23 -6.88
N ILE A 167 -1.19 -5.23 -6.24
CA ILE A 167 0.10 -5.11 -5.57
C ILE A 167 1.21 -5.71 -6.43
N VAL A 168 2.42 -5.16 -6.33
CA VAL A 168 3.60 -5.73 -6.97
C VAL A 168 4.02 -6.97 -6.19
N MET A 169 3.84 -8.13 -6.81
CA MET A 169 4.25 -9.41 -6.24
C MET A 169 5.70 -9.73 -6.62
N ARG A 170 6.31 -10.65 -5.90
CA ARG A 170 7.62 -11.16 -6.27
C ARG A 170 7.59 -11.67 -7.73
N GLU A 171 8.65 -11.44 -8.48
CA GLU A 171 8.85 -11.72 -9.91
C GLU A 171 8.04 -10.80 -10.85
N GLU A 172 7.34 -9.80 -10.35
CA GLU A 172 6.70 -8.81 -11.20
C GLU A 172 7.58 -7.56 -11.36
N PRO A 173 7.57 -6.94 -12.53
CA PRO A 173 8.28 -5.69 -12.74
C PRO A 173 7.61 -4.57 -11.94
N TYR A 174 8.42 -3.63 -11.47
CA TYR A 174 7.92 -2.36 -10.97
C TYR A 174 7.47 -1.47 -12.13
N ASP A 175 6.56 -0.54 -11.82
CA ASP A 175 6.24 0.57 -12.73
C ASP A 175 7.42 1.56 -12.76
N PHE A 176 8.27 1.43 -13.79
CA PHE A 176 9.44 2.29 -13.94
C PHE A 176 9.07 3.76 -14.16
N ALA A 177 7.95 4.07 -14.83
CA ALA A 177 7.49 5.44 -15.02
C ALA A 177 7.08 6.08 -13.69
N LEU A 178 6.41 5.31 -12.81
CA LEU A 178 6.06 5.75 -11.47
C LEU A 178 7.30 5.98 -10.59
N ILE A 179 8.30 5.10 -10.67
CA ILE A 179 9.58 5.26 -9.96
C ILE A 179 10.32 6.51 -10.46
N GLU A 180 10.39 6.72 -11.77
CA GLU A 180 11.06 7.88 -12.35
C GLU A 180 10.40 9.19 -11.92
N ARG A 181 9.05 9.22 -11.91
CA ARG A 181 8.28 10.34 -11.35
C ARG A 181 8.58 10.58 -9.87
N ALA A 182 8.63 9.52 -9.06
CA ALA A 182 8.97 9.63 -7.64
C ALA A 182 10.38 10.19 -7.45
N MET A 183 11.36 9.70 -8.22
CA MET A 183 12.74 10.20 -8.18
C MET A 183 12.83 11.67 -8.61
N GLN A 184 12.05 12.09 -9.59
CA GLN A 184 12.01 13.50 -10.01
C GLN A 184 11.47 14.37 -8.87
N LEU A 185 10.34 14.01 -8.25
CA LEU A 185 9.76 14.74 -7.12
C LEU A 185 10.75 14.87 -5.95
N VAL A 186 11.46 13.78 -5.63
CA VAL A 186 12.48 13.79 -4.57
C VAL A 186 13.65 14.71 -4.90
N ARG A 187 14.11 14.78 -6.17
CA ARG A 187 15.20 15.67 -6.58
C ARG A 187 14.81 17.15 -6.56
N GLU A 188 13.54 17.44 -6.82
CA GLU A 188 12.99 18.80 -6.87
C GLU A 188 12.54 19.30 -5.48
N ALA A 189 12.48 18.43 -4.47
CA ALA A 189 12.00 18.79 -3.15
C ALA A 189 12.93 19.76 -2.41
N ASP A 190 12.35 20.81 -1.82
CA ASP A 190 13.07 21.69 -0.89
C ASP A 190 13.25 21.02 0.47
N VAL A 191 12.28 20.22 0.87
CA VAL A 191 12.28 19.46 2.13
C VAL A 191 11.85 18.03 1.87
N LEU A 192 12.67 17.09 2.32
CA LEU A 192 12.36 15.67 2.31
C LEU A 192 12.08 15.19 3.73
N LEU A 193 10.86 14.69 3.96
CA LEU A 193 10.45 14.05 5.21
C LEU A 193 10.53 12.53 5.07
N LEU A 194 11.04 11.86 6.11
CA LEU A 194 11.24 10.40 6.15
C LEU A 194 10.61 9.80 7.41
#